data_2b39659e299d70b8089fdaa5d96f0771
#
_entry.id   2b39659e299d70b8089fdaa5d96f0771
#
_cell.length_a   1.000
_cell.length_b   1.000
_cell.length_c   1.000
_cell.angle_alpha   90.00
_cell.angle_beta   90.00
_cell.angle_gamma   90.00
#
_symmetry.space_group_name_H-M   'P 1'
#
loop_
_entity.id
_entity.type
_entity.pdbx_description
1 polymer ?
#
loop_
_entity_poly.entity_id
_entity_poly.type
_entity_poly.pdbx_seq_one_letter_code
_entity_poly.pdbx_strand_id
1 'polypeptide(L)'
;MRKLVILLLNLTPLLGFSQRKVQNEIAWLPLEKAKELAKKNNKKILIFFYKKDCTYCEEMKKTTLQDPAVVNLINSNFFPVKIDSRIKDTIIYNGIAYGNQQPASSGRHDWRHDFFAEVAAFTQNGTSQITTPTIVLFNNNFGKIINIPGKQPKEQLLRTLQNHIK
;
A
#
# COMPACT_ATOMS: atom_id res chain seq x y z
N MET A 1 -46.21 -7.74 59.87
CA MET A 1 -45.28 -6.68 59.40
C MET A 1 -44.34 -7.29 58.36
N ARG A 2 -44.63 -7.16 57.05
CA ARG A 2 -43.82 -7.71 55.94
C ARG A 2 -42.79 -6.67 55.55
N LYS A 3 -41.50 -6.95 55.76
CA LYS A 3 -40.40 -6.10 55.31
C LYS A 3 -40.14 -6.37 53.82
N LEU A 4 -40.42 -5.34 52.97
CA LEU A 4 -40.14 -5.34 51.55
C LEU A 4 -38.64 -5.04 51.34
N VAL A 5 -37.86 -6.02 50.88
CA VAL A 5 -36.45 -5.82 50.50
C VAL A 5 -36.43 -5.42 49.02
N ILE A 6 -36.12 -4.15 48.75
CA ILE A 6 -35.93 -3.63 47.38
C ILE A 6 -34.50 -3.94 46.99
N LEU A 7 -34.35 -4.90 46.05
CA LEU A 7 -33.08 -5.25 45.44
C LEU A 7 -32.77 -4.26 44.30
N LEU A 8 -31.92 -3.26 44.56
CA LEU A 8 -31.44 -2.33 43.53
C LEU A 8 -30.42 -3.05 42.65
N LEU A 9 -30.85 -3.47 41.45
CA LEU A 9 -29.97 -3.96 40.39
C LEU A 9 -29.17 -2.78 39.82
N ASN A 10 -27.89 -2.69 40.16
CA ASN A 10 -26.96 -1.73 39.55
C ASN A 10 -26.60 -2.22 38.14
N LEU A 11 -27.26 -1.67 37.14
CA LEU A 11 -26.94 -1.86 35.72
C LEU A 11 -25.78 -0.91 35.34
N THR A 12 -24.53 -1.36 35.53
CA THR A 12 -23.35 -0.60 35.07
C THR A 12 -23.22 -0.80 33.55
N PRO A 13 -23.26 0.29 32.73
CA PRO A 13 -22.96 0.16 31.32
C PRO A 13 -21.46 -0.15 31.13
N LEU A 14 -21.16 -1.32 30.64
CA LEU A 14 -19.83 -1.68 30.13
C LEU A 14 -19.54 -0.81 28.90
N LEU A 15 -18.96 0.37 29.12
CA LEU A 15 -18.33 1.15 28.05
C LEU A 15 -17.13 0.36 27.54
N GLY A 16 -17.38 -0.48 26.54
CA GLY A 16 -16.32 -1.18 25.82
C GLY A 16 -15.45 -0.17 25.07
N PHE A 17 -14.37 0.29 25.70
CA PHE A 17 -13.30 0.99 24.99
C PHE A 17 -12.70 0.00 23.97
N SER A 18 -13.12 0.13 22.71
CA SER A 18 -12.45 -0.52 21.60
C SER A 18 -11.02 0.01 21.53
N GLN A 19 -10.10 -0.71 22.14
CA GLN A 19 -8.67 -0.41 22.03
C GLN A 19 -8.28 -0.59 20.56
N ARG A 20 -8.13 0.51 19.83
CA ARG A 20 -7.58 0.53 18.48
C ARG A 20 -6.16 -0.03 18.58
N LYS A 21 -5.98 -1.30 18.17
CA LYS A 21 -4.68 -1.97 18.16
C LYS A 21 -3.71 -1.12 17.34
N VAL A 22 -2.72 -0.52 17.99
CA VAL A 22 -1.66 0.24 17.30
C VAL A 22 -0.92 -0.76 16.42
N GLN A 23 -1.09 -0.63 15.12
CA GLN A 23 -0.33 -1.44 14.16
C GLN A 23 1.05 -0.80 14.03
N ASN A 24 2.08 -1.52 14.45
CA ASN A 24 3.47 -1.04 14.39
C ASN A 24 4.08 -1.21 12.98
N GLU A 25 3.38 -1.88 12.08
CA GLU A 25 3.84 -2.19 10.73
C GLU A 25 2.73 -2.01 9.69
N ILE A 26 3.12 -1.78 8.44
CA ILE A 26 2.17 -1.74 7.32
C ILE A 26 1.62 -3.15 7.08
N ALA A 27 0.30 -3.28 7.04
CA ALA A 27 -0.41 -4.54 6.84
C ALA A 27 -0.43 -4.93 5.35
N TRP A 28 0.71 -5.36 4.82
CA TRP A 28 0.87 -5.74 3.42
C TRP A 28 -0.03 -6.89 3.01
N LEU A 29 -0.70 -6.75 1.87
CA LEU A 29 -1.62 -7.74 1.31
C LEU A 29 -1.10 -8.28 -0.04
N PRO A 30 -1.49 -9.52 -0.41
CA PRO A 30 -1.40 -9.98 -1.78
C PRO A 30 -2.24 -9.09 -2.71
N LEU A 31 -1.78 -8.85 -3.96
CA LEU A 31 -2.42 -7.92 -4.89
C LEU A 31 -3.90 -8.27 -5.14
N GLU A 32 -4.20 -9.53 -5.43
CA GLU A 32 -5.59 -9.94 -5.72
C GLU A 32 -6.51 -9.75 -4.51
N LYS A 33 -6.00 -10.01 -3.30
CA LYS A 33 -6.75 -9.74 -2.07
C LYS A 33 -6.98 -8.24 -1.84
N ALA A 34 -6.00 -7.41 -2.14
CA ALA A 34 -6.15 -5.96 -2.06
C ALA A 34 -7.19 -5.45 -3.06
N LYS A 35 -7.21 -5.96 -4.30
CA LYS A 35 -8.21 -5.64 -5.32
C LYS A 35 -9.63 -6.00 -4.88
N GLU A 36 -9.82 -7.22 -4.36
CA GLU A 36 -11.11 -7.68 -3.82
C GLU A 36 -11.62 -6.75 -2.70
N LEU A 37 -10.77 -6.49 -1.71
CA LEU A 37 -11.09 -5.66 -0.56
C LEU A 37 -11.33 -4.19 -0.94
N ALA A 38 -10.56 -3.66 -1.90
CA ALA A 38 -10.70 -2.30 -2.40
C ALA A 38 -12.07 -2.07 -3.01
N LYS A 39 -12.50 -2.98 -3.89
CA LYS A 39 -13.82 -2.94 -4.52
C LYS A 39 -14.95 -3.05 -3.49
N LYS A 40 -14.83 -4.01 -2.55
CA LYS A 40 -15.84 -4.27 -1.50
C LYS A 40 -16.02 -3.08 -0.54
N ASN A 41 -14.93 -2.41 -0.18
CA ASN A 41 -14.94 -1.37 0.86
C ASN A 41 -14.83 0.06 0.28
N ASN A 42 -14.87 0.22 -1.04
CA ASN A 42 -14.68 1.51 -1.74
C ASN A 42 -13.41 2.25 -1.27
N LYS A 43 -12.31 1.51 -1.12
CA LYS A 43 -11.05 2.02 -0.57
C LYS A 43 -9.92 1.86 -1.59
N LYS A 44 -8.99 2.80 -1.62
CA LYS A 44 -7.87 2.84 -2.56
C LYS A 44 -6.82 1.79 -2.27
N ILE A 45 -6.04 1.43 -3.30
CA ILE A 45 -4.88 0.52 -3.19
C ILE A 45 -3.61 1.36 -3.27
N LEU A 46 -2.64 1.06 -2.40
CA LEU A 46 -1.30 1.60 -2.46
C LEU A 46 -0.33 0.47 -2.80
N ILE A 47 0.39 0.56 -3.92
CA ILE A 47 1.42 -0.40 -4.28
C ILE A 47 2.79 0.22 -4.08
N PHE A 48 3.62 -0.41 -3.25
CA PHE A 48 5.03 -0.10 -3.09
C PHE A 48 5.85 -1.05 -3.96
N PHE A 49 6.37 -0.52 -5.06
CA PHE A 49 7.32 -1.23 -5.91
C PHE A 49 8.73 -1.07 -5.38
N TYR A 50 9.41 -2.18 -5.18
CA TYR A 50 10.80 -2.24 -4.74
C TYR A 50 11.60 -3.18 -5.64
N LYS A 51 12.89 -3.23 -5.44
CA LYS A 51 13.81 -4.20 -6.03
C LYS A 51 14.66 -4.79 -4.92
N LYS A 52 14.98 -6.07 -5.00
CA LYS A 52 16.02 -6.69 -4.17
C LYS A 52 17.35 -5.99 -4.44
N ASP A 53 18.19 -5.83 -3.44
CA ASP A 53 19.50 -5.17 -3.53
C ASP A 53 19.43 -3.67 -3.98
N CYS A 54 18.38 -2.98 -3.59
CA CYS A 54 18.16 -1.56 -3.84
C CYS A 54 18.35 -0.75 -2.55
N THR A 55 19.46 -0.03 -2.42
CA THR A 55 19.80 0.75 -1.22
C THR A 55 18.69 1.73 -0.82
N TYR A 56 18.14 2.50 -1.76
CA TYR A 56 17.04 3.44 -1.50
C TYR A 56 15.75 2.76 -1.08
N CYS A 57 15.50 1.53 -1.58
CA CYS A 57 14.33 0.76 -1.15
C CYS A 57 14.48 0.30 0.29
N GLU A 58 15.65 -0.22 0.67
CA GLU A 58 15.94 -0.65 2.04
C GLU A 58 15.91 0.53 3.02
N GLU A 59 16.50 1.66 2.62
CA GLU A 59 16.46 2.86 3.43
C GLU A 59 15.02 3.33 3.66
N MET A 60 14.19 3.42 2.61
CA MET A 60 12.79 3.83 2.72
C MET A 60 11.97 2.86 3.58
N LYS A 61 12.23 1.55 3.48
CA LYS A 61 11.60 0.54 4.33
C LYS A 61 11.95 0.73 5.82
N LYS A 62 13.22 1.05 6.13
CA LYS A 62 13.71 1.19 7.51
C LYS A 62 13.36 2.52 8.15
N THR A 63 13.12 3.56 7.37
CA THR A 63 12.85 4.91 7.85
C THR A 63 11.39 5.30 7.62
N THR A 64 11.04 5.70 6.41
CA THR A 64 9.73 6.28 6.09
C THR A 64 8.57 5.31 6.32
N LEU A 65 8.71 4.04 5.88
CA LEU A 65 7.64 3.04 5.98
C LEU A 65 7.53 2.36 7.36
N GLN A 66 8.42 2.66 8.30
CA GLN A 66 8.31 2.25 9.71
C GLN A 66 7.86 3.41 10.62
N ASP A 67 7.75 4.62 10.09
CA ASP A 67 7.26 5.75 10.89
C ASP A 67 5.81 5.52 11.29
N PRO A 68 5.46 5.65 12.60
CA PRO A 68 4.11 5.35 13.09
C PRO A 68 3.01 6.18 12.43
N ALA A 69 3.28 7.44 12.05
CA ALA A 69 2.29 8.28 11.37
C ALA A 69 2.04 7.80 9.95
N VAL A 70 3.10 7.38 9.23
CA VAL A 70 3.00 6.81 7.87
C VAL A 70 2.27 5.46 7.92
N VAL A 71 2.66 4.57 8.85
CA VAL A 71 2.02 3.26 9.05
C VAL A 71 0.52 3.43 9.32
N ASN A 72 0.16 4.29 10.27
CA ASN A 72 -1.24 4.54 10.63
C ASN A 72 -2.02 5.11 9.43
N LEU A 73 -1.48 6.10 8.73
CA LEU A 73 -2.13 6.71 7.57
C LEU A 73 -2.37 5.70 6.44
N ILE A 74 -1.37 4.89 6.11
CA ILE A 74 -1.47 3.87 5.06
C ILE A 74 -2.50 2.81 5.44
N ASN A 75 -2.38 2.20 6.63
CA ASN A 75 -3.28 1.13 7.06
C ASN A 75 -4.74 1.59 7.18
N SER A 76 -4.96 2.83 7.62
CA SER A 76 -6.31 3.38 7.78
C SER A 76 -6.99 3.69 6.44
N ASN A 77 -6.24 4.15 5.44
CA ASN A 77 -6.82 4.75 4.23
C ASN A 77 -6.60 3.94 2.95
N PHE A 78 -5.70 2.96 2.96
CA PHE A 78 -5.36 2.20 1.77
C PHE A 78 -5.35 0.69 2.07
N PHE A 79 -5.43 -0.12 1.00
CA PHE A 79 -5.02 -1.52 1.02
C PHE A 79 -3.60 -1.60 0.47
N PRO A 80 -2.59 -1.75 1.35
CA PRO A 80 -1.20 -1.71 0.93
C PRO A 80 -0.74 -3.03 0.32
N VAL A 81 -0.01 -2.94 -0.78
CA VAL A 81 0.60 -4.06 -1.49
C VAL A 81 2.09 -3.78 -1.68
N LYS A 82 2.92 -4.82 -1.56
CA LYS A 82 4.36 -4.74 -1.80
C LYS A 82 4.73 -5.68 -2.95
N ILE A 83 5.31 -5.15 -4.03
CA ILE A 83 5.65 -5.91 -5.23
C ILE A 83 7.13 -5.72 -5.57
N ASP A 84 7.87 -6.82 -5.74
CA ASP A 84 9.19 -6.75 -6.39
C ASP A 84 8.98 -6.39 -7.87
N SER A 85 9.63 -5.32 -8.32
CA SER A 85 9.54 -4.84 -9.70
C SER A 85 10.08 -5.83 -10.75
N ARG A 86 10.63 -6.96 -10.31
CA ARG A 86 11.16 -8.05 -11.14
C ARG A 86 10.40 -9.36 -10.98
N ILE A 87 9.22 -9.33 -10.34
CA ILE A 87 8.35 -10.50 -10.22
C ILE A 87 8.07 -11.11 -11.59
N LYS A 88 7.85 -12.42 -11.65
CA LYS A 88 7.56 -13.15 -12.89
C LYS A 88 6.11 -13.58 -13.03
N ASP A 89 5.32 -13.43 -11.96
CA ASP A 89 3.90 -13.77 -11.97
C ASP A 89 3.13 -12.83 -12.90
N THR A 90 2.15 -13.35 -13.62
CA THR A 90 1.30 -12.54 -14.48
C THR A 90 0.39 -11.64 -13.65
N ILE A 91 0.32 -10.35 -14.00
CA ILE A 91 -0.60 -9.38 -13.41
C ILE A 91 -1.60 -8.91 -14.46
N ILE A 92 -2.89 -9.04 -14.15
CA ILE A 92 -3.97 -8.52 -15.02
C ILE A 92 -4.27 -7.07 -14.64
N TYR A 93 -4.10 -6.16 -15.61
CA TYR A 93 -4.41 -4.74 -15.47
C TYR A 93 -5.15 -4.23 -16.71
N ASN A 94 -6.31 -3.59 -16.52
CA ASN A 94 -7.17 -3.11 -17.62
C ASN A 94 -7.48 -4.20 -18.68
N GLY A 95 -7.66 -5.45 -18.25
CA GLY A 95 -7.93 -6.57 -19.14
C GLY A 95 -6.71 -7.11 -19.89
N ILE A 96 -5.53 -6.53 -19.71
CA ILE A 96 -4.27 -6.95 -20.33
C ILE A 96 -3.45 -7.77 -19.33
N ALA A 97 -2.90 -8.89 -19.79
CA ALA A 97 -1.99 -9.73 -19.03
C ALA A 97 -0.55 -9.19 -19.19
N TYR A 98 0.00 -8.67 -18.10
CA TYR A 98 1.38 -8.21 -18.03
C TYR A 98 2.27 -9.31 -17.46
N GLY A 99 3.41 -9.52 -18.06
CA GLY A 99 4.42 -10.49 -17.62
C GLY A 99 5.79 -9.84 -17.47
N ASN A 100 6.80 -10.70 -17.29
CA ASN A 100 8.19 -10.32 -17.37
C ASN A 100 8.80 -11.08 -18.53
N GLN A 101 8.80 -10.46 -19.71
CA GLN A 101 9.10 -11.12 -20.98
C GLN A 101 10.60 -11.16 -21.32
N GLN A 102 11.47 -10.62 -20.48
CA GLN A 102 12.90 -10.64 -20.79
C GLN A 102 13.45 -12.08 -20.70
N PRO A 103 14.05 -12.58 -21.78
CA PRO A 103 14.59 -13.94 -21.79
C PRO A 103 15.73 -14.06 -20.77
N ALA A 104 15.79 -15.20 -20.09
CA ALA A 104 16.86 -15.50 -19.13
C ALA A 104 18.27 -15.45 -19.80
N SER A 105 18.33 -15.63 -21.09
CA SER A 105 19.54 -15.56 -21.90
C SER A 105 20.07 -14.15 -22.17
N SER A 106 19.32 -13.09 -21.81
CA SER A 106 19.74 -11.70 -22.08
C SER A 106 20.96 -11.25 -21.28
N GLY A 107 21.38 -12.01 -20.26
CA GLY A 107 22.47 -11.63 -19.34
C GLY A 107 22.22 -10.38 -18.52
N ARG A 108 21.10 -9.71 -18.69
CA ARG A 108 20.71 -8.52 -17.94
C ARG A 108 20.02 -8.92 -16.65
N HIS A 109 20.45 -8.35 -15.55
CA HIS A 109 19.88 -8.59 -14.20
C HIS A 109 18.93 -7.47 -13.73
N ASP A 110 18.63 -6.49 -14.56
CA ASP A 110 17.84 -5.29 -14.24
C ASP A 110 16.44 -5.29 -14.85
N TRP A 111 15.93 -6.44 -15.21
CA TRP A 111 14.60 -6.57 -15.83
C TRP A 111 13.51 -5.99 -14.93
N ARG A 112 12.54 -5.36 -15.56
CA ARG A 112 11.37 -4.86 -14.92
C ARG A 112 10.15 -5.62 -15.43
N HIS A 113 9.22 -5.90 -14.52
CA HIS A 113 7.91 -6.41 -14.90
C HIS A 113 7.17 -5.37 -15.74
N ASP A 114 6.51 -5.79 -16.83
CA ASP A 114 5.85 -4.89 -17.78
C ASP A 114 4.74 -4.06 -17.09
N PHE A 115 4.01 -4.64 -16.13
CA PHE A 115 3.06 -3.88 -15.31
C PHE A 115 3.72 -2.76 -14.51
N PHE A 116 4.90 -3.01 -13.94
CA PHE A 116 5.65 -1.96 -13.25
C PHE A 116 6.06 -0.85 -14.21
N ALA A 117 6.54 -1.19 -15.40
CA ALA A 117 6.91 -0.22 -16.42
C ALA A 117 5.71 0.63 -16.85
N GLU A 118 4.53 0.00 -17.04
CA GLU A 118 3.28 0.67 -17.41
C GLU A 118 2.81 1.69 -16.35
N VAL A 119 2.75 1.28 -15.09
CA VAL A 119 2.11 2.10 -14.05
C VAL A 119 3.06 3.06 -13.34
N ALA A 120 4.37 2.76 -13.30
CA ALA A 120 5.36 3.54 -12.58
C ALA A 120 6.16 4.52 -13.46
N ALA A 121 5.96 4.49 -14.78
CA ALA A 121 6.65 5.42 -15.68
C ALA A 121 6.32 6.88 -15.35
N PHE A 122 7.35 7.73 -15.41
CA PHE A 122 7.25 9.18 -15.27
C PHE A 122 8.17 9.86 -16.29
N THR A 123 7.87 11.10 -16.63
CA THR A 123 8.69 11.89 -17.59
C THR A 123 9.65 12.78 -16.82
N GLN A 124 10.93 12.70 -17.14
CA GLN A 124 11.96 13.59 -16.65
C GLN A 124 12.82 14.05 -17.83
N ASN A 125 12.97 15.35 -18.02
CA ASN A 125 13.72 15.93 -19.12
C ASN A 125 13.29 15.41 -20.52
N GLY A 126 11.98 15.25 -20.73
CA GLY A 126 11.43 14.74 -21.99
C GLY A 126 11.59 13.22 -22.21
N THR A 127 12.21 12.50 -21.29
CA THR A 127 12.45 11.05 -21.40
C THR A 127 11.58 10.29 -20.40
N SER A 128 10.95 9.21 -20.87
CA SER A 128 10.21 8.28 -19.99
C SER A 128 11.20 7.46 -19.16
N GLN A 129 11.00 7.44 -17.86
CA GLN A 129 11.84 6.74 -16.91
C GLN A 129 11.02 5.93 -15.91
N ILE A 130 11.62 4.87 -15.37
CA ILE A 130 11.11 4.10 -14.25
C ILE A 130 12.21 3.98 -13.18
N THR A 131 11.83 4.02 -11.90
CA THR A 131 12.79 3.90 -10.80
C THR A 131 12.23 3.08 -9.66
N THR A 132 13.09 2.55 -8.80
CA THR A 132 12.72 1.95 -7.52
C THR A 132 13.47 2.63 -6.38
N PRO A 133 12.80 2.86 -5.24
CA PRO A 133 11.39 2.58 -4.96
C PRO A 133 10.43 3.48 -5.74
N THR A 134 9.20 3.02 -5.97
CA THR A 134 8.09 3.86 -6.44
C THR A 134 6.81 3.43 -5.73
N ILE A 135 6.02 4.39 -5.28
CA ILE A 135 4.65 4.14 -4.81
C ILE A 135 3.69 4.51 -5.93
N VAL A 136 2.69 3.65 -6.18
CA VAL A 136 1.59 3.94 -7.10
C VAL A 136 0.27 3.79 -6.37
N LEU A 137 -0.60 4.80 -6.50
CA LEU A 137 -1.95 4.75 -5.96
C LEU A 137 -2.95 4.35 -7.06
N PHE A 138 -3.88 3.48 -6.67
CA PHE A 138 -5.00 3.07 -7.52
C PHE A 138 -6.32 3.33 -6.80
N ASN A 139 -7.37 3.57 -7.58
CA ASN A 139 -8.73 3.63 -7.05
C ASN A 139 -9.26 2.22 -6.71
N ASN A 140 -10.48 2.15 -6.19
CA ASN A 140 -11.14 0.90 -5.79
C ASN A 140 -11.43 -0.06 -6.95
N ASN A 141 -11.38 0.41 -8.20
CA ASN A 141 -11.53 -0.41 -9.42
C ASN A 141 -10.19 -0.73 -10.08
N PHE A 142 -9.08 -0.51 -9.36
CA PHE A 142 -7.72 -0.73 -9.82
C PHE A 142 -7.29 0.18 -10.98
N GLY A 143 -7.94 1.34 -11.18
CA GLY A 143 -7.47 2.39 -12.08
C GLY A 143 -6.37 3.23 -11.42
N LYS A 144 -5.27 3.49 -12.14
CA LYS A 144 -4.14 4.30 -11.66
C LYS A 144 -4.59 5.74 -11.36
N ILE A 145 -4.18 6.26 -10.20
CA ILE A 145 -4.39 7.66 -9.79
C ILE A 145 -3.11 8.47 -10.01
N ILE A 146 -2.02 8.05 -9.35
CA ILE A 146 -0.72 8.75 -9.39
C ILE A 146 0.41 7.77 -9.12
N ASN A 147 1.59 8.06 -9.67
CA ASN A 147 2.85 7.45 -9.25
C ASN A 147 3.72 8.47 -8.50
N ILE A 148 4.44 8.00 -7.51
CA ILE A 148 5.33 8.76 -6.63
C ILE A 148 6.70 8.11 -6.73
N PRO A 149 7.55 8.54 -7.69
CA PRO A 149 8.82 7.91 -7.97
C PRO A 149 9.90 8.27 -6.94
N GLY A 150 10.82 7.35 -6.71
CA GLY A 150 11.98 7.53 -5.85
C GLY A 150 11.69 7.39 -4.35
N LYS A 151 12.77 7.48 -3.57
CA LYS A 151 12.69 7.49 -2.11
C LYS A 151 11.98 8.75 -1.63
N GLN A 152 10.97 8.59 -0.79
CA GLN A 152 10.18 9.69 -0.25
C GLN A 152 10.53 9.94 1.22
N PRO A 153 10.91 11.17 1.60
CA PRO A 153 10.95 11.58 3.00
C PRO A 153 9.56 11.48 3.63
N LYS A 154 9.52 11.22 4.94
CA LYS A 154 8.27 11.02 5.70
C LYS A 154 7.25 12.14 5.48
N GLU A 155 7.66 13.38 5.65
CA GLU A 155 6.78 14.56 5.57
C GLU A 155 6.19 14.75 4.17
N GLN A 156 6.99 14.46 3.14
CA GLN A 156 6.55 14.54 1.75
C GLN A 156 5.56 13.44 1.44
N LEU A 157 5.85 12.19 1.88
CA LEU A 157 4.93 11.07 1.67
C LEU A 157 3.59 11.31 2.37
N LEU A 158 3.60 11.74 3.64
CA LEU A 158 2.39 12.06 4.39
C LEU A 158 1.53 13.08 3.66
N ARG A 159 2.09 14.21 3.23
CA ARG A 159 1.37 15.26 2.48
C ARG A 159 0.77 14.70 1.18
N THR A 160 1.59 13.98 0.41
CA THR A 160 1.13 13.43 -0.87
C THR A 160 -0.01 12.45 -0.66
N LEU A 161 0.10 11.53 0.30
CA LEU A 161 -0.97 10.57 0.58
C LEU A 161 -2.24 11.24 1.10
N GLN A 162 -2.12 12.23 1.99
CA GLN A 162 -3.28 12.99 2.53
C GLN A 162 -4.09 13.67 1.44
N ASN A 163 -3.44 14.21 0.42
CA ASN A 163 -4.12 14.84 -0.72
C ASN A 163 -4.92 13.84 -1.58
N HIS A 164 -4.68 12.53 -1.42
CA HIS A 164 -5.32 11.48 -2.20
C HIS A 164 -6.22 10.54 -1.34
N ILE A 165 -6.52 10.91 -0.09
CA ILE A 165 -7.45 10.13 0.77
C ILE A 165 -8.91 10.37 0.38
N LYS A 166 -9.24 11.57 -0.08
CA LYS A 166 -10.61 11.96 -0.47
C LYS A 166 -11.01 11.32 -1.80
#